data_53024aa27299bf77ef0886a622436c34
#
_entry.id   53024aa27299bf77ef0886a622436c34
#
_cell.length_a   1.000
_cell.length_b   1.000
_cell.length_c   1.000
_cell.angle_alpha   90.00
_cell.angle_beta   90.00
_cell.angle_gamma   90.00
#
_symmetry.space_group_name_H-M   'P 1'
#
loop_
_entity.id
_entity.type
_entity.pdbx_description
1 polymer ?
#
loop_
_entity_poly.entity_id
_entity_poly.type
_entity_poly.pdbx_seq_one_letter_code
_entity_poly.pdbx_strand_id
1 'polypeptide(L)'
;CFEGLDASMLASALLGKIHLNHAFSDEYEGEYSYPPSVLKMKDLKPWYNVQTAKDALVYFNYFVHNSSMEEITEKLKKAAEEAFTETVEKVHSEAEWFGKASGQEICKYEYQTQVYTYEELYMLASAQAGFKESDLKLAMQEEIEKGTDKREVPIGMIRYLLQIANITSPAVVLYYAPPYCPHNTLQEKDASLIRDIEKIASEVAEETGETYRMMKFFPSLSDSSYIRIDDSEESVQYLMDNFPGFDTLYPIPVKNIQKLNIPVVNYGCYGKDAHKWTERVNLPYTFGVLPKLIQKTIDWYLK
;
A
#
# COMPACT_ATOMS: atom_id res chain seq x y z
N CYS A 1 3.52 21.26 25.59
CA CYS A 1 3.58 20.05 24.77
C CYS A 1 2.22 19.32 24.66
N PHE A 2 1.23 19.70 25.49
CA PHE A 2 -0.11 19.10 25.47
C PHE A 2 -1.14 19.94 24.70
N GLU A 3 -0.73 21.07 24.18
CA GLU A 3 -1.59 22.00 23.43
C GLU A 3 -1.43 21.77 21.92
N GLY A 4 -1.98 20.70 21.45
CA GLY A 4 -1.91 20.31 20.04
C GLY A 4 -1.64 18.83 19.85
N LEU A 5 -1.87 18.32 18.65
CA LEU A 5 -1.60 16.95 18.27
C LEU A 5 -0.37 16.90 17.35
N ASP A 6 0.62 16.11 17.72
CA ASP A 6 1.82 15.87 16.90
C ASP A 6 1.48 14.85 15.80
N ALA A 7 1.64 15.25 14.54
CA ALA A 7 1.38 14.38 13.40
C ALA A 7 2.30 13.13 13.38
N SER A 8 3.53 13.26 13.90
CA SER A 8 4.45 12.10 14.00
C SER A 8 3.97 11.08 15.03
N MET A 9 3.36 11.54 16.13
CA MET A 9 2.78 10.66 17.13
C MET A 9 1.61 9.86 16.54
N LEU A 10 0.71 10.53 15.83
CA LEU A 10 -0.42 9.90 15.13
C LEU A 10 0.05 8.90 14.06
N ALA A 11 1.03 9.29 13.23
CA ALA A 11 1.61 8.40 12.22
C ALA A 11 2.27 7.16 12.84
N SER A 12 2.92 7.32 14.03
CA SER A 12 3.51 6.22 14.78
C SER A 12 2.46 5.27 15.34
N ALA A 13 1.35 5.78 15.85
CA ALA A 13 0.23 4.97 16.33
C ALA A 13 -0.38 4.15 15.19
N LEU A 14 -0.60 4.76 14.04
CA LEU A 14 -1.09 4.10 12.82
C LEU A 14 -0.11 3.01 12.33
N LEU A 15 1.20 3.31 12.33
CA LEU A 15 2.23 2.34 12.00
C LEU A 15 2.15 1.12 12.92
N GLY A 16 2.00 1.31 14.23
CA GLY A 16 1.87 0.22 15.20
C GLY A 16 0.66 -0.68 14.97
N LYS A 17 -0.41 -0.17 14.36
CA LYS A 17 -1.61 -0.95 14.03
C LYS A 17 -1.48 -1.77 12.76
N ILE A 18 -0.77 -1.25 11.75
CA ILE A 18 -0.76 -1.84 10.39
C ILE A 18 0.48 -2.71 10.16
N HIS A 19 1.66 -2.27 10.60
CA HIS A 19 2.93 -2.94 10.30
C HIS A 19 2.97 -4.37 10.82
N LEU A 20 3.20 -5.34 9.93
CA LEU A 20 3.26 -6.78 10.22
C LEU A 20 2.03 -7.34 10.94
N ASN A 21 0.88 -6.68 10.81
CA ASN A 21 -0.35 -7.14 11.41
C ASN A 21 -1.09 -8.08 10.43
N HIS A 22 -1.24 -9.34 10.83
CA HIS A 22 -1.89 -10.38 10.03
C HIS A 22 -3.38 -10.08 9.71
N ALA A 23 -4.05 -9.22 10.46
CA ALA A 23 -5.43 -8.80 10.15
C ALA A 23 -5.55 -8.08 8.79
N PHE A 24 -4.42 -7.59 8.26
CA PHE A 24 -4.31 -6.96 6.94
C PHE A 24 -3.73 -7.89 5.88
N SER A 25 -3.47 -9.17 6.19
CA SER A 25 -3.16 -10.18 5.17
C SER A 25 -4.43 -10.52 4.40
N ASP A 26 -4.31 -10.62 3.08
CA ASP A 26 -5.39 -11.09 2.23
C ASP A 26 -5.35 -12.62 2.13
N GLU A 27 -6.49 -13.25 1.88
CA GLU A 27 -6.63 -14.70 1.83
C GLU A 27 -7.39 -15.13 0.59
N TYR A 28 -6.89 -16.18 -0.07
CA TYR A 28 -7.56 -16.84 -1.18
C TYR A 28 -7.38 -18.35 -1.08
N GLU A 29 -8.47 -19.09 -0.83
CA GLU A 29 -8.51 -20.54 -0.74
C GLU A 29 -7.44 -21.16 0.20
N GLY A 30 -7.25 -20.56 1.38
CA GLY A 30 -6.28 -21.00 2.38
C GLY A 30 -4.84 -20.56 2.15
N GLU A 31 -4.59 -19.75 1.12
CA GLU A 31 -3.30 -19.10 0.88
C GLU A 31 -3.36 -17.64 1.32
N TYR A 32 -2.29 -17.16 1.95
CA TYR A 32 -2.23 -15.83 2.55
C TYR A 32 -1.15 -14.96 1.94
N SER A 33 -1.47 -13.68 1.72
CA SER A 33 -0.45 -12.67 1.42
C SER A 33 0.38 -12.34 2.65
N TYR A 34 1.58 -11.78 2.45
CA TYR A 34 2.32 -11.18 3.55
C TYR A 34 1.57 -9.95 4.09
N PRO A 35 1.60 -9.72 5.43
CA PRO A 35 1.03 -8.53 6.01
C PRO A 35 1.79 -7.27 5.55
N PRO A 36 1.15 -6.09 5.60
CA PRO A 36 1.79 -4.84 5.19
C PRO A 36 3.08 -4.58 5.97
N SER A 37 4.09 -4.10 5.27
CA SER A 37 5.35 -3.65 5.87
C SER A 37 5.54 -2.16 5.63
N VAL A 38 5.97 -1.43 6.66
CA VAL A 38 6.32 -0.03 6.49
C VAL A 38 7.53 0.10 5.56
N LEU A 39 7.41 0.99 4.57
CA LEU A 39 8.48 1.32 3.65
C LEU A 39 9.15 2.64 4.01
N LYS A 40 8.37 3.59 4.53
CA LYS A 40 8.88 4.89 4.96
C LYS A 40 7.97 5.53 5.99
N MET A 41 8.58 6.22 6.95
CA MET A 41 7.91 7.12 7.87
C MET A 41 8.80 8.34 8.10
N LYS A 42 8.22 9.54 8.04
CA LYS A 42 8.93 10.80 8.33
C LYS A 42 7.95 11.90 8.73
N ASP A 43 8.43 12.89 9.47
CA ASP A 43 7.78 14.20 9.51
C ASP A 43 8.03 14.95 8.18
N LEU A 44 7.24 15.96 7.91
CA LEU A 44 7.35 16.76 6.69
C LEU A 44 7.92 18.14 6.95
N LYS A 45 8.65 18.32 8.05
CA LYS A 45 9.41 19.56 8.30
C LYS A 45 10.57 19.67 7.30
N PRO A 46 10.77 20.84 6.68
CA PRO A 46 11.86 21.00 5.70
C PRO A 46 13.26 20.99 6.36
N TRP A 47 13.33 21.35 7.65
CA TRP A 47 14.54 21.35 8.48
C TRP A 47 14.19 21.27 9.96
N TYR A 48 15.19 21.03 10.79
CA TYR A 48 15.01 21.06 12.24
C TYR A 48 14.47 22.40 12.75
N ASN A 49 13.47 22.33 13.61
CA ASN A 49 13.00 23.40 14.47
C ASN A 49 12.43 22.80 15.77
N VAL A 50 12.13 23.64 16.77
CA VAL A 50 11.62 23.19 18.08
C VAL A 50 10.14 22.84 18.09
N GLN A 51 9.42 23.04 16.98
CA GLN A 51 7.99 22.79 16.87
C GLN A 51 7.72 21.29 16.68
N THR A 52 6.58 20.82 17.17
CA THR A 52 6.02 19.52 16.80
C THR A 52 5.71 19.47 15.30
N ALA A 53 5.68 18.28 14.73
CA ALA A 53 5.38 18.12 13.31
C ALA A 53 3.91 18.49 13.03
N LYS A 54 3.70 19.42 12.09
CA LYS A 54 2.37 19.74 11.57
C LYS A 54 1.84 18.60 10.69
N ASP A 55 2.70 18.06 9.84
CA ASP A 55 2.38 17.02 8.90
C ASP A 55 3.39 15.87 9.05
N ALA A 56 2.94 14.64 8.91
CA ALA A 56 3.78 13.45 8.84
C ALA A 56 3.25 12.50 7.76
N LEU A 57 4.14 11.65 7.27
CA LEU A 57 3.84 10.64 6.26
C LEU A 57 4.28 9.27 6.74
N VAL A 58 3.43 8.28 6.55
CA VAL A 58 3.79 6.86 6.61
C VAL A 58 3.19 6.14 5.43
N TYR A 59 3.97 5.29 4.76
CA TYR A 59 3.43 4.42 3.74
C TYR A 59 3.97 3.00 3.83
N PHE A 60 3.14 2.07 3.37
CA PHE A 60 3.31 0.63 3.45
C PHE A 60 3.23 0.02 2.05
N ASN A 61 3.84 -1.16 1.87
CA ASN A 61 3.35 -2.06 0.84
C ASN A 61 2.08 -2.75 1.34
N TYR A 62 1.19 -3.09 0.42
CA TYR A 62 -0.01 -3.85 0.72
C TYR A 62 -0.26 -4.85 -0.42
N PHE A 63 -0.36 -6.14 -0.09
CA PHE A 63 -0.56 -7.21 -1.06
C PHE A 63 -2.01 -7.69 -1.01
N VAL A 64 -2.68 -7.63 -2.15
CA VAL A 64 -4.09 -7.95 -2.30
C VAL A 64 -4.24 -8.96 -3.43
N HIS A 65 -5.08 -9.96 -3.25
CA HIS A 65 -5.30 -11.04 -4.21
C HIS A 65 -6.78 -11.43 -4.37
N ASN A 66 -7.62 -11.09 -3.40
CA ASN A 66 -9.02 -11.45 -3.38
C ASN A 66 -9.93 -10.32 -2.88
N SER A 67 -9.52 -9.58 -1.86
CA SER A 67 -10.29 -8.46 -1.31
C SER A 67 -10.40 -7.31 -2.33
N SER A 68 -11.54 -6.63 -2.35
CA SER A 68 -11.69 -5.39 -3.13
C SER A 68 -10.88 -4.23 -2.52
N MET A 69 -10.58 -3.22 -3.33
CA MET A 69 -9.87 -2.03 -2.83
C MET A 69 -10.70 -1.23 -1.84
N GLU A 70 -12.01 -1.29 -1.95
CA GLU A 70 -12.94 -0.69 -1.00
C GLU A 70 -12.86 -1.37 0.38
N GLU A 71 -12.94 -2.72 0.43
CA GLU A 71 -12.80 -3.49 1.68
C GLU A 71 -11.48 -3.21 2.39
N ILE A 72 -10.38 -3.09 1.62
CA ILE A 72 -9.06 -2.77 2.16
C ILE A 72 -9.04 -1.36 2.72
N THR A 73 -9.59 -0.39 1.98
CA THR A 73 -9.65 1.00 2.42
C THR A 73 -10.45 1.14 3.71
N GLU A 74 -11.57 0.45 3.84
CA GLU A 74 -12.38 0.44 5.06
C GLU A 74 -11.60 -0.13 6.26
N LYS A 75 -10.85 -1.22 6.08
CA LYS A 75 -9.96 -1.75 7.13
C LYS A 75 -8.90 -0.72 7.56
N LEU A 76 -8.28 -0.04 6.58
CA LEU A 76 -7.28 0.98 6.84
C LEU A 76 -7.88 2.22 7.51
N LYS A 77 -9.07 2.64 7.08
CA LYS A 77 -9.82 3.76 7.66
C LYS A 77 -10.14 3.51 9.14
N LYS A 78 -10.65 2.32 9.45
CA LYS A 78 -10.90 1.90 10.83
C LYS A 78 -9.63 1.91 11.69
N ALA A 79 -8.52 1.39 11.17
CA ALA A 79 -7.24 1.43 11.89
C ALA A 79 -6.75 2.88 12.14
N ALA A 80 -7.00 3.78 11.18
CA ALA A 80 -6.65 5.20 11.32
C ALA A 80 -7.55 5.91 12.36
N GLU A 81 -8.84 5.61 12.40
CA GLU A 81 -9.78 6.11 13.40
C GLU A 81 -9.40 5.67 14.82
N GLU A 82 -9.08 4.39 14.98
CA GLU A 82 -8.61 3.85 16.25
C GLU A 82 -7.28 4.49 16.68
N ALA A 83 -6.30 4.62 15.75
CA ALA A 83 -5.02 5.27 16.04
C ALA A 83 -5.20 6.74 16.43
N PHE A 84 -6.11 7.45 15.79
CA PHE A 84 -6.44 8.84 16.11
C PHE A 84 -7.00 8.93 17.53
N THR A 85 -8.01 8.14 17.84
CA THR A 85 -8.66 8.11 19.17
C THR A 85 -7.66 7.81 20.28
N GLU A 86 -6.87 6.74 20.13
CA GLU A 86 -5.84 6.34 21.11
C GLU A 86 -4.77 7.42 21.30
N THR A 87 -4.40 8.12 20.22
CA THR A 87 -3.43 9.22 20.29
C THR A 87 -3.97 10.38 21.11
N VAL A 88 -5.23 10.77 20.89
CA VAL A 88 -5.89 11.84 21.65
C VAL A 88 -6.03 11.46 23.12
N GLU A 89 -6.50 10.25 23.40
CA GLU A 89 -6.64 9.73 24.76
C GLU A 89 -5.31 9.73 25.51
N LYS A 90 -4.22 9.32 24.84
CA LYS A 90 -2.88 9.35 25.43
C LYS A 90 -2.44 10.77 25.76
N VAL A 91 -2.62 11.73 24.85
CA VAL A 91 -2.27 13.14 25.13
C VAL A 91 -3.06 13.69 26.32
N HIS A 92 -4.36 13.38 26.41
CA HIS A 92 -5.21 13.80 27.53
C HIS A 92 -4.79 13.18 28.85
N SER A 93 -4.48 11.88 28.85
CA SER A 93 -4.01 11.16 30.05
C SER A 93 -2.70 11.74 30.60
N GLU A 94 -1.74 11.98 29.73
CA GLU A 94 -0.45 12.56 30.13
C GLU A 94 -0.58 14.02 30.58
N ALA A 95 -1.45 14.80 29.92
CA ALA A 95 -1.75 16.18 30.34
C ALA A 95 -2.40 16.22 31.74
N GLU A 96 -3.33 15.31 32.01
CA GLU A 96 -3.99 15.21 33.32
C GLU A 96 -3.00 14.84 34.42
N TRP A 97 -2.15 13.84 34.16
CA TRP A 97 -1.12 13.44 35.10
C TRP A 97 -0.16 14.61 35.42
N PHE A 98 0.32 15.29 34.37
CA PHE A 98 1.24 16.41 34.52
C PHE A 98 0.61 17.59 35.28
N GLY A 99 -0.65 17.91 34.96
CA GLY A 99 -1.40 18.95 35.68
C GLY A 99 -1.52 18.68 37.19
N LYS A 100 -1.87 17.42 37.53
CA LYS A 100 -1.94 16.98 38.94
C LYS A 100 -0.57 17.03 39.63
N ALA A 101 0.49 16.57 38.96
CA ALA A 101 1.82 16.48 39.53
C ALA A 101 2.49 17.85 39.66
N SER A 102 2.29 18.78 38.74
CA SER A 102 2.91 20.08 38.70
C SER A 102 2.09 21.20 39.39
N GLY A 103 0.80 20.94 39.66
CA GLY A 103 -0.12 22.00 40.12
C GLY A 103 -0.49 23.01 39.04
N GLN A 104 -0.18 22.73 37.77
CA GLN A 104 -0.52 23.61 36.64
C GLN A 104 -1.87 23.23 36.04
N GLU A 105 -2.63 24.25 35.63
CA GLU A 105 -3.82 24.01 34.81
C GLU A 105 -3.39 23.77 33.37
N ILE A 106 -3.72 22.58 32.82
CA ILE A 106 -3.44 22.19 31.45
C ILE A 106 -4.74 22.21 30.66
N CYS A 107 -4.77 23.03 29.60
CA CYS A 107 -5.92 23.06 28.69
C CYS A 107 -5.95 21.76 27.87
N LYS A 108 -7.11 21.10 27.84
CA LYS A 108 -7.38 19.94 26.99
C LYS A 108 -8.11 20.41 25.73
N TYR A 109 -7.56 20.06 24.59
CA TYR A 109 -8.22 20.31 23.31
C TYR A 109 -9.05 19.09 22.93
N GLU A 110 -10.32 19.29 22.63
CA GLU A 110 -11.19 18.26 22.09
C GLU A 110 -10.96 18.16 20.58
N TYR A 111 -10.59 16.97 20.13
CA TYR A 111 -10.42 16.66 18.71
C TYR A 111 -11.47 15.63 18.29
N GLN A 112 -12.19 15.95 17.22
CA GLN A 112 -13.02 14.96 16.55
C GLN A 112 -12.12 14.12 15.64
N THR A 113 -12.32 12.80 15.63
CA THR A 113 -11.66 11.90 14.71
C THR A 113 -12.04 12.26 13.28
N GLN A 114 -11.03 12.61 12.46
CA GLN A 114 -11.19 12.95 11.05
C GLN A 114 -10.28 12.06 10.23
N VAL A 115 -10.89 11.14 9.49
CA VAL A 115 -10.20 10.26 8.56
C VAL A 115 -10.92 10.33 7.22
N TYR A 116 -10.18 10.66 6.19
CA TYR A 116 -10.69 10.78 4.82
C TYR A 116 -9.91 9.87 3.89
N THR A 117 -10.58 9.32 2.89
CA THR A 117 -9.88 8.89 1.69
C THR A 117 -9.55 10.11 0.83
N TYR A 118 -8.68 9.95 -0.16
CA TYR A 118 -8.37 11.04 -1.08
C TYR A 118 -9.62 11.47 -1.86
N GLU A 119 -10.43 10.52 -2.32
CA GLU A 119 -11.69 10.80 -3.02
C GLU A 119 -12.67 11.60 -2.15
N GLU A 120 -12.90 11.17 -0.89
CA GLU A 120 -13.74 11.89 0.06
C GLU A 120 -13.27 13.34 0.25
N LEU A 121 -11.97 13.53 0.43
CA LEU A 121 -11.39 14.87 0.56
C LEU A 121 -11.54 15.69 -0.72
N TYR A 122 -11.33 15.07 -1.89
CA TYR A 122 -11.54 15.72 -3.18
C TYR A 122 -13.00 16.16 -3.36
N MET A 123 -13.96 15.31 -3.01
CA MET A 123 -15.39 15.65 -3.07
C MET A 123 -15.76 16.80 -2.16
N LEU A 124 -15.24 16.84 -0.93
CA LEU A 124 -15.44 17.94 -0.01
C LEU A 124 -14.87 19.26 -0.54
N ALA A 125 -13.66 19.22 -1.08
CA ALA A 125 -13.00 20.42 -1.62
C ALA A 125 -13.65 20.89 -2.90
N SER A 126 -14.01 19.99 -3.83
CA SER A 126 -14.61 20.32 -5.12
C SER A 126 -15.99 20.95 -5.00
N ALA A 127 -16.70 20.72 -3.90
CA ALA A 127 -17.98 21.38 -3.58
C ALA A 127 -17.81 22.84 -3.13
N GLN A 128 -16.58 23.31 -2.87
CA GLN A 128 -16.32 24.68 -2.42
C GLN A 128 -16.19 25.64 -3.60
N ALA A 129 -16.75 26.83 -3.49
CA ALA A 129 -16.69 27.87 -4.54
C ALA A 129 -15.25 28.31 -4.91
N GLY A 130 -14.29 28.09 -4.01
CA GLY A 130 -12.87 28.39 -4.24
C GLY A 130 -12.07 27.30 -4.93
N PHE A 131 -12.64 26.12 -5.19
CA PHE A 131 -11.96 25.01 -5.83
C PHE A 131 -11.68 25.29 -7.32
N LYS A 132 -10.47 24.98 -7.74
CA LYS A 132 -10.04 25.00 -9.14
C LYS A 132 -9.18 23.79 -9.44
N GLU A 133 -9.63 22.99 -10.40
CA GLU A 133 -8.85 21.83 -10.88
C GLU A 133 -7.47 22.21 -11.41
N SER A 134 -7.32 23.41 -11.99
CA SER A 134 -6.03 23.95 -12.44
C SER A 134 -5.03 24.11 -11.30
N ASP A 135 -5.50 24.56 -10.13
CA ASP A 135 -4.63 24.82 -8.99
C ASP A 135 -4.22 23.50 -8.31
N LEU A 136 -5.11 22.49 -8.33
CA LEU A 136 -4.78 21.12 -7.90
C LEU A 136 -3.69 20.52 -8.80
N LYS A 137 -3.83 20.66 -10.12
CA LYS A 137 -2.80 20.21 -11.08
C LYS A 137 -1.49 20.98 -10.92
N LEU A 138 -1.55 22.27 -10.64
CA LEU A 138 -0.37 23.07 -10.37
C LEU A 138 0.36 22.57 -9.10
N ALA A 139 -0.38 22.29 -8.03
CA ALA A 139 0.21 21.74 -6.80
C ALA A 139 0.93 20.41 -7.04
N MET A 140 0.40 19.54 -7.90
CA MET A 140 1.07 18.32 -8.35
C MET A 140 2.34 18.63 -9.16
N GLN A 141 2.23 19.53 -10.13
CA GLN A 141 3.33 19.89 -11.02
C GLN A 141 4.50 20.50 -10.27
N GLU A 142 4.24 21.37 -9.29
CA GLU A 142 5.27 21.96 -8.43
C GLU A 142 6.08 20.91 -7.67
N GLU A 143 5.42 19.86 -7.18
CA GLU A 143 6.12 18.78 -6.49
C GLU A 143 6.96 17.93 -7.47
N ILE A 144 6.46 17.68 -8.69
CA ILE A 144 7.21 16.99 -9.75
C ILE A 144 8.46 17.79 -10.13
N GLU A 145 8.35 19.10 -10.31
CA GLU A 145 9.48 19.99 -10.67
C GLU A 145 10.55 20.08 -9.57
N LYS A 146 10.16 19.95 -8.31
CA LYS A 146 11.09 19.83 -7.17
C LYS A 146 11.84 18.49 -7.15
N GLY A 147 11.46 17.52 -8.00
CA GLY A 147 12.00 16.15 -7.97
C GLY A 147 11.50 15.31 -6.79
N THR A 148 10.34 15.65 -6.25
CA THR A 148 9.71 14.89 -5.17
C THR A 148 9.40 13.46 -5.62
N ASP A 149 9.63 12.49 -4.75
CA ASP A 149 9.29 11.09 -5.02
C ASP A 149 7.81 10.94 -5.38
N LYS A 150 7.51 10.15 -6.41
CA LYS A 150 6.14 9.99 -6.95
C LYS A 150 5.11 9.57 -5.89
N ARG A 151 5.54 8.88 -4.81
CA ARG A 151 4.69 8.51 -3.68
C ARG A 151 4.38 9.68 -2.74
N GLU A 152 5.17 10.74 -2.80
CA GLU A 152 5.06 11.92 -1.96
C GLU A 152 4.48 13.14 -2.69
N VAL A 153 4.49 13.15 -4.02
CA VAL A 153 3.85 14.21 -4.84
C VAL A 153 2.40 14.47 -4.41
N PRO A 154 1.57 13.47 -4.07
CA PRO A 154 0.21 13.70 -3.58
C PRO A 154 0.09 14.60 -2.36
N ILE A 155 1.16 14.78 -1.58
CA ILE A 155 1.14 15.64 -0.38
C ILE A 155 0.80 17.09 -0.75
N GLY A 156 1.34 17.61 -1.85
CA GLY A 156 1.02 18.95 -2.34
C GLY A 156 -0.47 19.08 -2.71
N MET A 157 -1.00 18.08 -3.41
CA MET A 157 -2.42 18.01 -3.77
C MET A 157 -3.32 17.95 -2.52
N ILE A 158 -3.00 17.10 -1.57
CA ILE A 158 -3.76 16.93 -0.31
C ILE A 158 -3.77 18.24 0.50
N ARG A 159 -2.64 18.92 0.61
CA ARG A 159 -2.57 20.22 1.29
C ARG A 159 -3.47 21.25 0.65
N TYR A 160 -3.50 21.34 -0.68
CA TYR A 160 -4.41 22.19 -1.40
C TYR A 160 -5.88 21.83 -1.10
N LEU A 161 -6.24 20.56 -1.16
CA LEU A 161 -7.60 20.10 -0.88
C LEU A 161 -8.04 20.40 0.56
N LEU A 162 -7.19 20.13 1.56
CA LEU A 162 -7.47 20.46 2.96
C LEU A 162 -7.71 21.97 3.17
N GLN A 163 -6.92 22.80 2.50
CA GLN A 163 -7.08 24.25 2.56
C GLN A 163 -8.41 24.70 1.94
N ILE A 164 -8.77 24.19 0.77
CA ILE A 164 -10.03 24.53 0.08
C ILE A 164 -11.25 24.03 0.86
N ALA A 165 -11.17 22.81 1.42
CA ALA A 165 -12.22 22.25 2.27
C ALA A 165 -12.31 22.93 3.66
N ASN A 166 -11.41 23.87 3.97
CA ASN A 166 -11.31 24.54 5.27
C ASN A 166 -11.17 23.56 6.46
N ILE A 167 -10.43 22.45 6.24
CA ILE A 167 -10.11 21.48 7.28
C ILE A 167 -8.86 21.96 8.01
N THR A 168 -9.05 22.52 9.20
CA THR A 168 -7.98 23.11 10.03
C THR A 168 -7.65 22.28 11.28
N SER A 169 -8.51 21.32 11.61
CA SER A 169 -8.29 20.36 12.70
C SER A 169 -7.41 19.18 12.22
N PRO A 170 -6.75 18.47 13.15
CA PRO A 170 -5.99 17.27 12.80
C PRO A 170 -6.83 16.26 12.01
N ALA A 171 -6.25 15.72 10.94
CA ALA A 171 -6.90 14.76 10.07
C ALA A 171 -5.91 13.73 9.52
N VAL A 172 -6.39 12.53 9.20
CA VAL A 172 -5.68 11.51 8.46
C VAL A 172 -6.26 11.44 7.05
N VAL A 173 -5.40 11.42 6.03
CA VAL A 173 -5.81 11.24 4.64
C VAL A 173 -5.16 9.97 4.09
N LEU A 174 -5.98 9.02 3.68
CA LEU A 174 -5.57 7.77 3.06
C LEU A 174 -5.54 7.94 1.54
N TYR A 175 -4.45 7.49 0.90
CA TYR A 175 -4.33 7.50 -0.55
C TYR A 175 -3.44 6.36 -1.04
N TYR A 176 -3.66 5.94 -2.28
CA TYR A 176 -2.79 5.00 -2.97
C TYR A 176 -1.66 5.72 -3.70
N ALA A 177 -0.52 5.03 -3.83
CA ALA A 177 0.68 5.58 -4.45
C ALA A 177 1.43 4.51 -5.25
N PRO A 178 2.29 4.90 -6.23
CA PRO A 178 3.04 3.94 -7.02
C PRO A 178 3.93 3.00 -6.20
N PRO A 179 4.13 1.75 -6.68
CA PRO A 179 3.51 1.11 -7.84
C PRO A 179 2.17 0.46 -7.52
N TYR A 180 1.24 0.47 -8.45
CA TYR A 180 0.09 -0.43 -8.45
C TYR A 180 0.39 -1.63 -9.35
N CYS A 181 0.34 -2.81 -8.77
CA CYS A 181 0.51 -4.08 -9.48
C CYS A 181 -0.81 -4.85 -9.41
N PRO A 182 -1.59 -4.93 -10.51
CA PRO A 182 -2.87 -5.63 -10.53
C PRO A 182 -2.79 -7.10 -10.09
N HIS A 183 -3.89 -7.65 -9.63
CA HIS A 183 -3.97 -9.06 -9.26
C HIS A 183 -3.83 -9.97 -10.48
N ASN A 184 -3.08 -11.05 -10.30
CA ASN A 184 -2.97 -12.15 -11.23
C ASN A 184 -3.06 -13.46 -10.45
N THR A 185 -4.25 -13.74 -9.92
CA THR A 185 -4.53 -14.93 -9.11
C THR A 185 -5.05 -16.03 -10.01
N LEU A 186 -4.47 -17.25 -9.93
CA LEU A 186 -4.95 -18.41 -10.66
C LEU A 186 -6.28 -18.87 -10.07
N GLN A 187 -7.27 -19.00 -10.94
CA GLN A 187 -8.65 -19.33 -10.61
C GLN A 187 -9.03 -20.70 -11.17
N GLU A 188 -10.26 -21.16 -10.92
CA GLU A 188 -10.78 -22.42 -11.44
C GLU A 188 -10.69 -22.51 -12.98
N LYS A 189 -10.90 -21.39 -13.68
CA LYS A 189 -10.72 -21.32 -15.16
C LYS A 189 -9.30 -21.66 -15.63
N ASP A 190 -8.30 -21.54 -14.75
CA ASP A 190 -6.88 -21.81 -15.02
C ASP A 190 -6.46 -23.25 -14.61
N ALA A 191 -7.41 -24.12 -14.26
CA ALA A 191 -7.15 -25.46 -13.72
C ALA A 191 -6.29 -26.35 -14.65
N SER A 192 -6.34 -26.17 -15.96
CA SER A 192 -5.46 -26.88 -16.90
C SER A 192 -4.01 -26.46 -16.74
N LEU A 193 -3.76 -25.16 -16.67
CA LEU A 193 -2.43 -24.59 -16.43
C LEU A 193 -1.86 -25.09 -15.09
N ILE A 194 -2.66 -25.04 -14.02
CA ILE A 194 -2.25 -25.51 -12.69
C ILE A 194 -1.79 -26.97 -12.75
N ARG A 195 -2.59 -27.87 -13.35
CA ARG A 195 -2.26 -29.31 -13.49
C ARG A 195 -0.97 -29.52 -14.31
N ASP A 196 -0.81 -28.79 -15.40
CA ASP A 196 0.38 -28.91 -16.25
C ASP A 196 1.63 -28.50 -15.48
N ILE A 197 1.59 -27.38 -14.76
CA ILE A 197 2.71 -26.88 -13.97
C ILE A 197 3.05 -27.80 -12.80
N GLU A 198 2.04 -28.32 -12.09
CA GLU A 198 2.25 -29.32 -11.03
C GLU A 198 2.91 -30.58 -11.55
N LYS A 199 2.50 -31.07 -12.72
CA LYS A 199 3.13 -32.22 -13.35
C LYS A 199 4.58 -31.97 -13.71
N ILE A 200 4.87 -30.84 -14.39
CA ILE A 200 6.25 -30.45 -14.77
C ILE A 200 7.12 -30.30 -13.52
N ALA A 201 6.61 -29.64 -12.47
CA ALA A 201 7.32 -29.46 -11.22
C ALA A 201 7.61 -30.81 -10.53
N SER A 202 6.65 -31.75 -10.54
CA SER A 202 6.85 -33.12 -10.00
C SER A 202 7.93 -33.88 -10.73
N GLU A 203 7.97 -33.83 -12.07
CA GLU A 203 9.02 -34.47 -12.86
C GLU A 203 10.42 -33.91 -12.53
N VAL A 204 10.52 -32.56 -12.38
CA VAL A 204 11.78 -31.93 -12.00
C VAL A 204 12.19 -32.28 -10.55
N ALA A 205 11.21 -32.37 -9.65
CA ALA A 205 11.42 -32.78 -8.26
C ALA A 205 12.02 -34.20 -8.18
N GLU A 206 11.48 -35.16 -8.94
CA GLU A 206 11.99 -36.53 -9.01
C GLU A 206 13.43 -36.60 -9.55
N GLU A 207 13.77 -35.77 -10.54
CA GLU A 207 15.12 -35.72 -11.12
C GLU A 207 16.16 -35.06 -10.24
N THR A 208 15.77 -34.11 -9.40
CA THR A 208 16.68 -33.21 -8.70
C THR A 208 16.69 -33.36 -7.18
N GLY A 209 15.66 -34.01 -6.63
CA GLY A 209 15.43 -34.09 -5.18
C GLY A 209 14.88 -32.80 -4.55
N GLU A 210 14.51 -31.82 -5.37
CA GLU A 210 13.89 -30.58 -4.89
C GLU A 210 12.41 -30.81 -4.55
N THR A 211 11.83 -29.86 -3.83
CA THR A 211 10.40 -29.85 -3.51
C THR A 211 9.76 -28.57 -3.98
N TYR A 212 8.56 -28.65 -4.56
CA TYR A 212 7.80 -27.52 -5.05
C TYR A 212 6.46 -27.42 -4.35
N ARG A 213 6.03 -26.21 -4.11
CA ARG A 213 4.66 -25.89 -3.70
C ARG A 213 4.06 -24.97 -4.74
N MET A 214 2.95 -25.38 -5.32
CA MET A 214 2.15 -24.50 -6.16
C MET A 214 1.39 -23.51 -5.29
N MET A 215 1.42 -22.24 -5.68
CA MET A 215 0.60 -21.19 -5.10
C MET A 215 -0.21 -20.51 -6.20
N LYS A 216 -1.43 -20.12 -5.88
CA LYS A 216 -2.37 -19.54 -6.85
C LYS A 216 -2.07 -18.08 -7.15
N PHE A 217 -1.29 -17.43 -6.29
CA PHE A 217 -0.81 -16.05 -6.50
C PHE A 217 0.65 -15.92 -6.07
N PHE A 218 1.32 -14.91 -6.60
CA PHE A 218 2.66 -14.54 -6.13
C PHE A 218 2.53 -13.60 -4.91
N PRO A 219 3.00 -13.99 -3.72
CA PRO A 219 2.75 -13.25 -2.48
C PRO A 219 3.59 -11.98 -2.33
N SER A 220 4.00 -11.36 -3.45
CA SER A 220 4.82 -10.15 -3.51
C SER A 220 4.58 -9.40 -4.81
N LEU A 221 5.36 -8.36 -5.11
CA LEU A 221 5.31 -7.65 -6.39
C LEU A 221 5.91 -8.48 -7.52
N SER A 222 5.26 -8.50 -8.66
CA SER A 222 5.73 -9.16 -9.87
C SER A 222 5.33 -8.38 -11.12
N ASP A 223 6.24 -8.25 -12.08
CA ASP A 223 5.96 -7.62 -13.38
C ASP A 223 4.90 -8.38 -14.18
N SER A 224 4.67 -9.65 -13.85
CA SER A 224 3.58 -10.46 -14.43
C SER A 224 2.18 -9.90 -14.16
N SER A 225 2.04 -9.04 -13.16
CA SER A 225 0.78 -8.35 -12.84
C SER A 225 0.26 -7.45 -13.96
N TYR A 226 1.13 -7.03 -14.91
CA TYR A 226 0.71 -6.13 -16.01
C TYR A 226 0.13 -6.81 -17.24
N ILE A 227 -0.17 -8.09 -17.18
CA ILE A 227 -0.78 -8.84 -18.29
C ILE A 227 -2.13 -9.46 -17.94
N ARG A 228 -2.57 -9.30 -16.69
CA ARG A 228 -3.90 -9.69 -16.21
C ARG A 228 -4.34 -8.82 -15.04
N ILE A 229 -5.63 -8.51 -15.00
CA ILE A 229 -6.30 -7.88 -13.84
C ILE A 229 -7.51 -8.74 -13.51
N ASP A 230 -7.50 -9.34 -12.34
CA ASP A 230 -8.62 -10.17 -11.84
C ASP A 230 -9.60 -9.34 -10.97
N ASP A 231 -9.27 -8.11 -10.63
CA ASP A 231 -10.16 -7.18 -9.93
C ASP A 231 -11.38 -6.81 -10.77
N SER A 232 -12.51 -6.53 -10.10
CA SER A 232 -13.68 -5.95 -10.75
C SER A 232 -13.39 -4.53 -11.28
N GLU A 233 -14.17 -4.09 -12.27
CA GLU A 233 -14.05 -2.73 -12.80
C GLU A 233 -14.29 -1.68 -11.69
N GLU A 234 -15.22 -1.94 -10.77
CA GLU A 234 -15.54 -1.07 -9.65
C GLU A 234 -14.35 -0.96 -8.68
N SER A 235 -13.70 -2.08 -8.33
CA SER A 235 -12.54 -2.11 -7.45
C SER A 235 -11.36 -1.33 -8.06
N VAL A 236 -11.11 -1.51 -9.36
CA VAL A 236 -10.06 -0.77 -10.08
C VAL A 236 -10.39 0.72 -10.13
N GLN A 237 -11.65 1.09 -10.39
CA GLN A 237 -12.07 2.49 -10.41
C GLN A 237 -11.92 3.13 -9.03
N TYR A 238 -12.34 2.43 -7.96
CA TYR A 238 -12.17 2.90 -6.59
C TYR A 238 -10.70 3.17 -6.23
N LEU A 239 -9.80 2.26 -6.65
CA LEU A 239 -8.35 2.50 -6.51
C LEU A 239 -7.92 3.76 -7.24
N MET A 240 -8.34 3.94 -8.50
CA MET A 240 -7.94 5.09 -9.33
C MET A 240 -8.45 6.42 -8.72
N ASP A 241 -9.67 6.45 -8.19
CA ASP A 241 -10.26 7.62 -7.55
C ASP A 241 -9.53 8.01 -6.25
N ASN A 242 -8.92 7.02 -5.58
CA ASN A 242 -8.11 7.21 -4.37
C ASN A 242 -6.60 7.22 -4.63
N PHE A 243 -6.18 7.31 -5.91
CA PHE A 243 -4.78 7.39 -6.32
C PHE A 243 -4.50 8.76 -6.95
N PRO A 244 -4.06 9.77 -6.18
CA PRO A 244 -3.86 11.13 -6.68
C PRO A 244 -2.90 11.17 -7.87
N GLY A 245 -3.35 11.73 -8.96
CA GLY A 245 -2.54 11.89 -10.17
C GLY A 245 -2.20 10.58 -10.88
N PHE A 246 -3.03 9.54 -10.78
CA PHE A 246 -2.82 8.23 -11.40
C PHE A 246 -2.35 8.32 -12.86
N ASP A 247 -3.07 9.05 -13.69
CA ASP A 247 -2.77 9.20 -15.12
C ASP A 247 -1.45 9.91 -15.43
N THR A 248 -0.91 10.67 -14.47
CA THR A 248 0.33 11.44 -14.64
C THR A 248 1.52 10.77 -13.94
N LEU A 249 1.32 10.33 -12.71
CA LEU A 249 2.39 9.78 -11.88
C LEU A 249 2.68 8.31 -12.19
N TYR A 250 1.63 7.57 -12.52
CA TYR A 250 1.75 6.12 -12.76
C TYR A 250 0.75 5.60 -13.80
N PRO A 251 0.82 6.08 -15.05
CA PRO A 251 -0.12 5.67 -16.08
C PRO A 251 0.13 4.21 -16.50
N ILE A 252 -0.79 3.31 -16.16
CA ILE A 252 -0.81 1.95 -16.68
C ILE A 252 -2.02 1.75 -17.58
N PRO A 253 -1.89 0.96 -18.66
CA PRO A 253 -2.96 0.76 -19.62
C PRO A 253 -3.98 -0.29 -19.14
N VAL A 254 -4.71 0.01 -18.06
CA VAL A 254 -5.65 -0.91 -17.39
C VAL A 254 -6.54 -1.68 -18.38
N LYS A 255 -7.20 -0.96 -19.29
CA LYS A 255 -8.08 -1.59 -20.30
C LYS A 255 -7.36 -2.56 -21.24
N ASN A 256 -6.08 -2.32 -21.53
CA ASN A 256 -5.30 -3.23 -22.37
C ASN A 256 -4.90 -4.47 -21.58
N ILE A 257 -4.53 -4.33 -20.30
CA ILE A 257 -4.19 -5.45 -19.42
C ILE A 257 -5.43 -6.34 -19.23
N GLN A 258 -6.61 -5.76 -18.99
CA GLN A 258 -7.88 -6.49 -18.91
C GLN A 258 -8.20 -7.27 -20.19
N LYS A 259 -7.89 -6.72 -21.38
CA LYS A 259 -8.07 -7.39 -22.66
C LYS A 259 -7.08 -8.52 -22.90
N LEU A 260 -5.85 -8.40 -22.42
CA LEU A 260 -4.83 -9.46 -22.51
C LEU A 260 -5.26 -10.69 -21.73
N ASN A 261 -5.60 -10.51 -20.46
CA ASN A 261 -6.12 -11.55 -19.56
C ASN A 261 -5.34 -12.88 -19.64
N ILE A 262 -4.02 -12.80 -19.61
CA ILE A 262 -3.11 -13.94 -19.73
C ILE A 262 -2.73 -14.44 -18.35
N PRO A 263 -3.01 -15.72 -17.99
CA PRO A 263 -2.55 -16.29 -16.73
C PRO A 263 -1.03 -16.43 -16.72
N VAL A 264 -0.41 -16.24 -15.57
CA VAL A 264 1.04 -16.24 -15.40
C VAL A 264 1.46 -17.18 -14.30
N VAL A 265 2.62 -17.79 -14.50
CA VAL A 265 3.33 -18.57 -13.49
C VAL A 265 4.70 -17.94 -13.24
N ASN A 266 5.03 -17.75 -11.98
CA ASN A 266 6.34 -17.24 -11.56
C ASN A 266 7.24 -18.40 -11.15
N TYR A 267 8.38 -18.54 -11.81
CA TYR A 267 9.50 -19.37 -11.38
C TYR A 267 10.62 -18.46 -10.94
N GLY A 268 10.96 -18.49 -9.64
CA GLY A 268 12.01 -17.64 -9.09
C GLY A 268 13.22 -18.43 -8.62
N CYS A 269 14.34 -17.73 -8.50
CA CYS A 269 15.51 -18.27 -7.80
C CYS A 269 15.15 -18.48 -6.32
N TYR A 270 15.70 -19.54 -5.73
CA TYR A 270 15.58 -19.75 -4.29
C TYR A 270 16.64 -18.93 -3.55
N GLY A 271 16.19 -18.22 -2.53
CA GLY A 271 17.05 -17.39 -1.71
C GLY A 271 16.49 -17.17 -0.32
N LYS A 272 17.17 -16.38 0.47
CA LYS A 272 16.74 -15.95 1.81
C LYS A 272 16.94 -14.45 1.98
N ASP A 273 16.17 -13.88 2.88
CA ASP A 273 16.28 -12.49 3.31
C ASP A 273 16.13 -11.48 2.16
N ALA A 274 15.25 -11.76 1.18
CA ALA A 274 14.97 -10.84 0.08
C ALA A 274 14.66 -9.43 0.60
N HIS A 275 15.28 -8.41 -0.03
CA HIS A 275 15.22 -7.00 0.37
C HIS A 275 15.75 -6.69 1.78
N LYS A 276 16.56 -7.58 2.35
CA LYS A 276 17.26 -7.38 3.62
C LYS A 276 18.77 -7.22 3.39
N TRP A 277 19.45 -6.71 4.41
CA TRP A 277 20.91 -6.58 4.42
C TRP A 277 21.65 -7.92 4.18
N THR A 278 21.04 -9.02 4.61
CA THR A 278 21.58 -10.38 4.53
C THR A 278 21.06 -11.18 3.34
N GLU A 279 20.54 -10.51 2.32
CA GLU A 279 19.99 -11.16 1.13
C GLU A 279 21.03 -12.08 0.45
N ARG A 280 20.58 -13.28 0.13
CA ARG A 280 21.43 -14.31 -0.49
C ARG A 280 20.62 -15.25 -1.37
N VAL A 281 21.27 -15.78 -2.41
CA VAL A 281 20.68 -16.71 -3.38
C VAL A 281 21.34 -18.08 -3.29
N ASN A 282 20.57 -19.14 -3.50
CA ASN A 282 21.05 -20.51 -3.64
C ASN A 282 21.55 -20.73 -5.09
N LEU A 283 22.89 -20.72 -5.29
CA LEU A 283 23.49 -20.87 -6.61
C LEU A 283 23.22 -22.23 -7.25
N PRO A 284 23.34 -23.39 -6.55
CA PRO A 284 23.03 -24.70 -7.13
C PRO A 284 21.62 -24.81 -7.69
N TYR A 285 20.63 -24.34 -6.95
CA TYR A 285 19.26 -24.31 -7.43
C TYR A 285 19.10 -23.35 -8.61
N THR A 286 19.54 -22.13 -8.45
CA THR A 286 19.31 -21.03 -9.42
C THR A 286 19.93 -21.33 -10.79
N PHE A 287 21.12 -21.93 -10.83
CA PHE A 287 21.82 -22.21 -12.08
C PHE A 287 21.79 -23.68 -12.52
N GLY A 288 21.43 -24.58 -11.64
CA GLY A 288 21.39 -26.01 -11.93
C GLY A 288 19.98 -26.58 -12.12
N VAL A 289 19.02 -26.14 -11.33
CA VAL A 289 17.67 -26.71 -11.29
C VAL A 289 16.63 -25.82 -12.00
N LEU A 290 16.59 -24.54 -11.65
CA LEU A 290 15.61 -23.59 -12.22
C LEU A 290 15.61 -23.56 -13.76
N PRO A 291 16.76 -23.57 -14.46
CA PRO A 291 16.77 -23.64 -15.92
C PRO A 291 16.11 -24.90 -16.49
N LYS A 292 16.20 -26.06 -15.80
CA LYS A 292 15.51 -27.28 -16.22
C LYS A 292 14.00 -27.15 -16.12
N LEU A 293 13.51 -26.56 -15.02
CA LEU A 293 12.08 -26.29 -14.81
C LEU A 293 11.53 -25.38 -15.93
N ILE A 294 12.24 -24.30 -16.21
CA ILE A 294 11.87 -23.36 -17.28
C ILE A 294 11.88 -24.07 -18.65
N GLN A 295 12.94 -24.81 -18.97
CA GLN A 295 13.07 -25.50 -20.25
C GLN A 295 11.96 -26.55 -20.45
N LYS A 296 11.67 -27.35 -19.43
CA LYS A 296 10.57 -28.33 -19.49
C LYS A 296 9.21 -27.66 -19.69
N THR A 297 8.98 -26.52 -19.07
CA THR A 297 7.75 -25.76 -19.25
C THR A 297 7.62 -25.23 -20.68
N ILE A 298 8.70 -24.66 -21.24
CA ILE A 298 8.75 -24.21 -22.63
C ILE A 298 8.47 -25.39 -23.58
N ASP A 299 9.16 -26.49 -23.39
CA ASP A 299 9.01 -27.71 -24.22
C ASP A 299 7.59 -28.29 -24.13
N TRP A 300 6.92 -28.13 -22.99
CA TRP A 300 5.53 -28.57 -22.80
C TRP A 300 4.53 -27.77 -23.67
N TYR A 301 4.68 -26.45 -23.69
CA TYR A 301 3.72 -25.58 -24.37
C TYR A 301 4.06 -25.24 -25.83
N LEU A 302 5.30 -25.44 -26.28
CA LEU A 302 5.75 -25.14 -27.64
C LEU A 302 5.90 -26.39 -28.53
N LYS A 303 5.43 -27.53 -28.08
CA LYS A 303 5.40 -28.77 -28.91
C LYS A 303 4.20 -28.78 -29.87
#